data_ef4cec8fbfe852355045b73744aeb87d
#
_entry.id   ef4cec8fbfe852355045b73744aeb87d
#
_cell.length_a   1.000
_cell.length_b   1.000
_cell.length_c   1.000
_cell.angle_alpha   90.00
_cell.angle_beta   90.00
_cell.angle_gamma   90.00
#
_symmetry.space_group_name_H-M   'P 1'
#
loop_
_entity.id
_entity.type
_entity.pdbx_description
1 polymer ?
#
loop_
_entity_poly.entity_id
_entity_poly.type
_entity_poly.pdbx_seq_one_letter_code
_entity_poly.pdbx_strand_id
1 'polypeptide(L)'
;MGKDAYQGLPWSVAAPQGASWTLVCRFRPVTVWVNRYERDRWLNAMTQEGRGGRHGRLPGDNGRCTLTKTGGEGSVGIALVKNGVATAAGTRDPATPAKVTVL
;
A
#
# COMPACT_ATOMS: atom_id res chain seq x y z
N MET A 1 1.83 0.02 24.37
CA MET A 1 0.52 -0.53 24.63
C MET A 1 -0.04 -1.17 23.40
N GLY A 2 -1.04 -1.99 23.59
CA GLY A 2 -1.62 -2.73 22.51
C GLY A 2 -2.18 -1.91 21.38
N LYS A 3 -2.60 -0.69 21.65
CA LYS A 3 -3.16 0.15 20.58
C LYS A 3 -2.16 0.49 19.48
N ASP A 4 -0.88 0.50 19.78
CA ASP A 4 0.13 0.76 18.76
C ASP A 4 0.18 -0.36 17.73
N ALA A 5 -0.07 -1.59 18.18
CA ALA A 5 -0.10 -2.72 17.28
C ALA A 5 -1.29 -2.68 16.32
N TYR A 6 -2.32 -1.93 16.67
CA TYR A 6 -3.53 -1.84 15.86
C TYR A 6 -3.61 -0.57 15.03
N GLN A 7 -2.58 0.24 15.06
CA GLN A 7 -2.56 1.46 14.25
C GLN A 7 -2.38 1.18 12.76
N GLY A 8 -1.96 -0.02 12.43
CA GLY A 8 -1.82 -0.42 11.06
C GLY A 8 -0.51 -0.03 10.45
N LEU A 9 -0.41 -0.23 9.15
CA LEU A 9 0.79 0.04 8.37
C LEU A 9 0.58 1.32 7.59
N PRO A 10 1.30 2.40 7.92
CA PRO A 10 1.18 3.65 7.16
C PRO A 10 1.63 3.47 5.71
N TRP A 11 0.84 4.00 4.80
CA TRP A 11 1.22 4.06 3.40
C TRP A 11 1.13 5.50 2.90
N SER A 12 1.95 5.83 1.92
CA SER A 12 1.86 7.12 1.27
C SER A 12 2.15 6.98 -0.22
N VAL A 13 1.43 7.78 -1.00
CA VAL A 13 1.66 7.93 -2.43
C VAL A 13 2.18 9.33 -2.68
N ALA A 14 3.31 9.42 -3.36
CA ALA A 14 3.87 10.68 -3.81
C ALA A 14 3.65 10.78 -5.31
N ALA A 15 3.08 11.90 -5.74
CA ALA A 15 2.80 12.13 -7.15
C ALA A 15 2.61 13.63 -7.41
N PRO A 16 2.95 14.12 -8.62
CA PRO A 16 2.56 15.47 -9.01
C PRO A 16 1.05 15.60 -9.07
N GLN A 17 0.53 16.81 -8.92
CA GLN A 17 -0.92 17.03 -8.93
C GLN A 17 -1.59 16.56 -10.22
N GLY A 18 -0.87 16.62 -11.34
CA GLY A 18 -1.41 16.20 -12.63
C GLY A 18 -1.33 14.71 -12.88
N ALA A 19 -0.68 13.93 -12.02
CA ALA A 19 -0.53 12.50 -12.22
C ALA A 19 -1.60 11.74 -11.46
N SER A 20 -2.29 10.84 -12.13
CA SER A 20 -3.30 9.99 -11.53
C SER A 20 -2.78 8.54 -11.43
N TRP A 21 -3.35 7.80 -10.48
CA TRP A 21 -2.87 6.48 -10.13
C TRP A 21 -3.98 5.63 -9.53
N THR A 22 -3.74 4.33 -9.53
CA THR A 22 -4.55 3.34 -8.81
C THR A 22 -3.62 2.55 -7.90
N LEU A 23 -3.99 2.45 -6.64
CA LEU A 23 -3.25 1.70 -5.64
C LEU A 23 -4.08 0.51 -5.19
N VAL A 24 -3.49 -0.67 -5.27
CA VAL A 24 -4.10 -1.89 -4.76
C VAL A 24 -3.15 -2.48 -3.74
N CYS A 25 -3.60 -2.58 -2.50
CA CYS A 25 -2.83 -3.20 -1.43
C CYS A 25 -3.55 -4.45 -0.94
N ARG A 26 -2.80 -5.52 -0.80
CA ARG A 26 -3.29 -6.77 -0.22
C ARG A 26 -2.62 -6.98 1.12
N PHE A 27 -3.32 -7.59 2.04
CA PHE A 27 -2.80 -7.82 3.38
C PHE A 27 -3.43 -9.07 3.96
N ARG A 28 -2.78 -9.60 5.00
CA ARG A 28 -3.27 -10.78 5.70
C ARG A 28 -4.44 -10.39 6.59
N PRO A 29 -5.36 -11.34 6.87
CA PRO A 29 -6.42 -11.08 7.83
C PRO A 29 -5.85 -10.69 9.18
N VAL A 30 -6.49 -9.71 9.82
CA VAL A 30 -6.04 -9.17 11.10
C VAL A 30 -6.81 -9.73 12.28
N THR A 31 -7.85 -10.54 12.04
CA THR A 31 -8.65 -11.13 13.11
C THR A 31 -8.07 -12.47 13.56
N VAL A 32 -8.13 -12.70 14.85
CA VAL A 32 -7.66 -13.96 15.44
C VAL A 32 -8.59 -15.14 15.14
N TRP A 33 -9.81 -14.87 14.68
CA TRP A 33 -10.81 -15.91 14.44
C TRP A 33 -10.78 -16.50 13.04
N VAL A 34 -9.85 -16.04 12.18
CA VAL A 34 -9.76 -16.61 10.85
C VAL A 34 -9.14 -18.01 10.90
N ASN A 35 -9.50 -18.80 9.88
CA ASN A 35 -8.95 -20.13 9.71
C ASN A 35 -7.43 -20.05 9.54
N ARG A 36 -6.74 -21.06 10.08
CA ARG A 36 -5.27 -21.13 9.99
C ARG A 36 -4.77 -20.99 8.56
N TYR A 37 -5.43 -21.61 7.62
CA TYR A 37 -5.03 -21.54 6.21
C TYR A 37 -5.23 -20.15 5.62
N GLU A 38 -6.24 -19.45 6.08
CA GLU A 38 -6.53 -18.11 5.60
C GLU A 38 -5.56 -17.07 6.12
N ARG A 39 -4.96 -17.31 7.28
CA ARG A 39 -4.02 -16.38 7.87
C ARG A 39 -2.77 -16.21 7.03
N ASP A 40 -2.40 -17.24 6.26
CA ASP A 40 -1.21 -17.19 5.42
C ASP A 40 -1.50 -16.67 4.02
N ARG A 41 -2.75 -16.36 3.75
CA ARG A 41 -3.16 -15.84 2.45
C ARG A 41 -3.35 -14.34 2.53
N TRP A 42 -3.03 -13.67 1.45
CA TRP A 42 -3.21 -12.22 1.31
C TRP A 42 -4.57 -11.96 0.67
N LEU A 43 -5.64 -12.29 1.41
CA LEU A 43 -7.00 -12.30 0.87
C LEU A 43 -7.67 -10.95 0.92
N ASN A 44 -7.33 -10.12 1.90
CA ASN A 44 -7.94 -8.80 2.02
C ASN A 44 -7.26 -7.83 1.06
N ALA A 45 -8.03 -6.93 0.51
CA ALA A 45 -7.51 -5.95 -0.43
C ALA A 45 -8.12 -4.58 -0.18
N MET A 46 -7.31 -3.55 -0.38
CA MET A 46 -7.75 -2.16 -0.39
C MET A 46 -7.42 -1.59 -1.76
N THR A 47 -8.36 -0.89 -2.36
CA THR A 47 -8.15 -0.21 -3.62
C THR A 47 -8.43 1.26 -3.45
N GLN A 48 -7.50 2.10 -3.90
CA GLN A 48 -7.62 3.54 -3.90
C GLN A 48 -7.29 4.07 -5.29
N GLU A 49 -8.03 5.08 -5.71
CA GLU A 49 -7.71 5.84 -6.91
C GLU A 49 -7.52 7.28 -6.52
N GLY A 50 -6.59 7.95 -7.14
CA GLY A 50 -6.32 9.32 -6.78
C GLY A 50 -5.49 10.06 -7.80
N ARG A 51 -5.27 11.33 -7.47
CA ARG A 51 -4.43 12.25 -8.22
C ARG A 51 -3.61 13.03 -7.21
N GLY A 52 -2.31 13.16 -7.49
CA GLY A 52 -1.41 13.81 -6.53
C GLY A 52 -1.09 12.94 -5.35
N GLY A 53 -0.54 13.51 -4.29
CA GLY A 53 -0.16 12.77 -3.10
C GLY A 53 -1.34 12.38 -2.23
N ARG A 54 -1.20 11.27 -1.54
CA ARG A 54 -2.21 10.77 -0.60
C ARG A 54 -1.56 9.84 0.41
N HIS A 55 -2.14 9.72 1.58
CA HIS A 55 -1.64 8.80 2.61
C HIS A 55 -2.80 8.17 3.36
N GLY A 56 -2.51 7.06 4.03
CA GLY A 56 -3.48 6.32 4.82
C GLY A 56 -2.80 5.22 5.61
N ARG A 57 -3.58 4.25 6.08
CA ARG A 57 -3.08 3.13 6.85
C ARG A 57 -3.77 1.85 6.42
N LEU A 58 -3.00 0.77 6.35
CA LEU A 58 -3.54 -0.58 6.23
C LEU A 58 -3.90 -1.10 7.63
N PRO A 59 -4.86 -2.03 7.73
CA PRO A 59 -5.33 -2.46 9.07
C PRO A 59 -4.33 -3.26 9.88
N GLY A 60 -3.39 -3.94 9.26
CA GLY A 60 -2.41 -4.76 9.95
C GLY A 60 -1.01 -4.18 9.84
N ASP A 61 -0.01 -5.01 10.07
CA ASP A 61 1.39 -4.62 10.01
C ASP A 61 2.10 -5.19 8.78
N ASN A 62 1.34 -5.63 7.80
CA ASN A 62 1.88 -6.19 6.56
C ASN A 62 1.09 -5.65 5.38
N GLY A 63 1.69 -5.67 4.22
CA GLY A 63 1.04 -5.21 3.01
C GLY A 63 1.86 -5.50 1.79
N ARG A 64 1.15 -5.78 0.71
CA ARG A 64 1.73 -5.91 -0.62
C ARG A 64 0.97 -4.96 -1.52
N CYS A 65 1.63 -3.89 -1.94
CA CYS A 65 0.97 -2.82 -2.68
C CYS A 65 1.50 -2.74 -4.10
N THR A 66 0.59 -2.51 -5.03
CA THR A 66 0.90 -2.27 -6.43
C THR A 66 0.31 -0.91 -6.80
N LEU A 67 1.16 -0.01 -7.25
CA LEU A 67 0.77 1.33 -7.69
C LEU A 67 0.92 1.42 -9.19
N THR A 68 -0.20 1.67 -9.87
CA THR A 68 -0.23 1.82 -11.31
C THR A 68 -0.49 3.27 -11.66
N LYS A 69 0.37 3.86 -12.48
CA LYS A 69 0.13 5.19 -13.02
C LYS A 69 -0.94 5.09 -14.09
N THR A 70 -1.99 5.91 -13.98
CA THR A 70 -3.11 5.86 -14.91
C THR A 70 -3.19 7.07 -15.84
N GLY A 71 -2.50 8.16 -15.51
CA GLY A 71 -2.51 9.33 -16.38
C GLY A 71 -1.59 10.42 -15.88
N GLY A 72 -1.42 11.44 -16.71
CA GLY A 72 -0.60 12.60 -16.39
C GLY A 72 0.87 12.38 -16.60
N GLU A 73 1.66 13.39 -16.26
CA GLU A 73 3.10 13.36 -16.42
C GLU A 73 3.78 13.24 -15.07
N GLY A 74 4.99 12.71 -15.09
CA GLY A 74 5.82 12.57 -13.91
C GLY A 74 5.78 11.18 -13.31
N SER A 75 6.48 11.02 -12.20
CA SER A 75 6.58 9.75 -11.50
C SER A 75 5.55 9.66 -10.38
N VAL A 76 5.06 8.45 -10.14
CA VAL A 76 4.26 8.16 -8.95
C VAL A 76 5.04 7.17 -8.10
N GLY A 77 4.92 7.27 -6.78
CA GLY A 77 5.65 6.40 -5.87
C GLY A 77 4.79 6.00 -4.69
N ILE A 78 5.06 4.80 -4.18
CA ILE A 78 4.39 4.24 -3.00
C ILE A 78 5.43 3.91 -1.94
N ALA A 79 5.14 4.24 -0.70
CA ALA A 79 5.98 3.89 0.44
C ALA A 79 5.13 3.29 1.54
N LEU A 80 5.66 2.25 2.16
CA LEU A 80 5.11 1.64 3.37
C LEU A 80 6.14 1.79 4.48
N VAL A 81 5.67 2.12 5.68
CA VAL A 81 6.57 2.33 6.82
C VAL A 81 6.25 1.30 7.90
N LYS A 82 7.26 0.55 8.31
CA LYS A 82 7.14 -0.41 9.40
C LYS A 82 8.33 -0.27 10.32
N ASN A 83 8.08 -0.07 11.62
CA ASN A 83 9.13 0.08 12.63
C ASN A 83 10.12 1.19 12.26
N GLY A 84 9.63 2.28 11.71
CA GLY A 84 10.47 3.41 11.32
C GLY A 84 11.25 3.22 10.03
N VAL A 85 11.08 2.10 9.34
CA VAL A 85 11.76 1.80 8.10
C VAL A 85 10.79 1.91 6.93
N ALA A 86 11.15 2.73 5.95
CA ALA A 86 10.33 2.91 4.75
C ALA A 86 10.79 1.96 3.66
N THR A 87 9.81 1.31 3.03
CA THR A 87 10.01 0.51 1.83
C THR A 87 9.26 1.20 0.71
N ALA A 88 9.95 1.55 -0.37
CA ALA A 88 9.37 2.40 -1.40
C ALA A 88 9.72 1.93 -2.79
N ALA A 89 8.83 2.23 -3.74
CA ALA A 89 9.07 2.01 -5.16
C ALA A 89 8.32 3.07 -5.95
N GLY A 90 8.78 3.35 -7.15
CA GLY A 90 8.14 4.34 -8.00
C GLY A 90 8.18 3.96 -9.47
N THR A 91 7.37 4.63 -10.28
CA THR A 91 7.34 4.39 -11.70
C THR A 91 6.85 5.63 -12.45
N ARG A 92 7.31 5.78 -13.68
CA ARG A 92 6.79 6.74 -14.65
C ARG A 92 5.96 6.08 -15.71
N ASP A 93 6.08 4.78 -15.82
CA ASP A 93 5.54 4.02 -16.94
C ASP A 93 4.20 3.39 -16.55
N PRO A 94 3.09 3.75 -17.21
CA PRO A 94 1.79 3.13 -16.91
C PRO A 94 1.79 1.62 -17.14
N ALA A 95 2.68 1.11 -17.97
CA ALA A 95 2.77 -0.32 -18.23
C ALA A 95 3.62 -1.08 -17.21
N THR A 96 4.33 -0.37 -16.33
CA THR A 96 5.23 -0.98 -15.35
C THR A 96 4.86 -0.50 -13.95
N PRO A 97 3.96 -1.21 -13.24
CA PRO A 97 3.54 -0.79 -11.91
C PRO A 97 4.70 -0.82 -10.90
N ALA A 98 4.63 0.06 -9.91
CA ALA A 98 5.52 0.02 -8.77
C ALA A 98 4.97 -0.93 -7.72
N LYS A 99 5.82 -1.79 -7.16
CA LYS A 99 5.40 -2.80 -6.18
C LYS A 99 6.28 -2.74 -4.95
N VAL A 100 5.63 -2.81 -3.79
CA VAL A 100 6.32 -2.90 -2.49
C VAL A 100 5.67 -3.99 -1.66
N THR A 101 6.48 -4.65 -0.85
CA THR A 101 6.00 -5.70 0.04
C THR A 101 6.65 -5.52 1.42
N VAL A 102 5.81 -5.56 2.45
CA VAL A 102 6.23 -5.51 3.86
C VAL A 102 5.62 -6.70 4.57
N LEU A 103 6.45 -7.49 5.17
CA LEU A 103 6.03 -8.71 5.89
C LEU A 103 5.93 -8.53 7.39
#